data_64f43f8be281bc27e419895d27c7787a
#
_entry.id   64f43f8be281bc27e419895d27c7787a
#
_cell.length_a   1.000
_cell.length_b   1.000
_cell.length_c   1.000
_cell.angle_alpha   90.00
_cell.angle_beta   90.00
_cell.angle_gamma   90.00
#
_symmetry.space_group_name_H-M   'P 1'
#
loop_
_entity.id
_entity.type
_entity.pdbx_description
1 polymer ?
#
loop_
_entity_poly.entity_id
_entity_poly.type
_entity_poly.pdbx_seq_one_letter_code
_entity_poly.pdbx_strand_id
1 'polypeptide(L)' 'MNWEMDIKTFGQYLKLERSLSANSIEAYVHDVELLYQFMNMTYPGVSPVKVTTKHIQGFLQHIN' A
#
# COMPACT_ATOMS: atom_id res chain seq x y z
N MET A 1 -9.31 10.96 -2.71
CA MET A 1 -8.49 10.14 -1.82
C MET A 1 -7.05 10.19 -2.25
N ASN A 2 -6.17 10.11 -1.28
CA ASN A 2 -4.74 10.36 -1.47
C ASN A 2 -3.98 9.17 -0.90
N TRP A 3 -3.02 8.65 -1.66
CA TRP A 3 -2.24 7.49 -1.24
C TRP A 3 -1.53 7.71 0.10
N GLU A 4 -0.96 8.91 0.30
CA GLU A 4 -0.24 9.21 1.54
C GLU A 4 -1.15 9.16 2.77
N MET A 5 -2.34 9.74 2.67
CA MET A 5 -3.33 9.68 3.76
C MET A 5 -3.81 8.26 3.99
N ASP A 6 -4.04 7.50 2.94
CA ASP A 6 -4.52 6.13 3.07
C ASP A 6 -3.47 5.21 3.65
N ILE A 7 -2.20 5.42 3.31
CA ILE A 7 -1.09 4.66 3.92
C ILE A 7 -1.01 4.96 5.42
N LYS A 8 -1.14 6.22 5.80
CA LYS A 8 -1.12 6.63 7.20
C LYS A 8 -2.29 6.01 7.96
N THR A 9 -3.48 6.04 7.37
CA THR A 9 -4.68 5.45 7.97
C THR A 9 -4.53 3.95 8.12
N PHE A 10 -3.94 3.29 7.14
CA PHE A 10 -3.67 1.86 7.19
C PHE A 10 -2.73 1.52 8.35
N GLY A 11 -1.66 2.30 8.54
CA GLY A 11 -0.75 2.10 9.66
C GLY A 11 -1.45 2.24 11.01
N GLN A 12 -2.32 3.24 11.15
CA GLN A 12 -3.11 3.44 12.37
C GLN A 12 -4.08 2.28 12.59
N TYR A 13 -4.72 1.79 11.54
CA TYR A 13 -5.61 0.63 11.61
C TYR A 13 -4.85 -0.60 12.13
N LEU A 14 -3.68 -0.88 11.59
CA LEU A 14 -2.88 -2.02 12.03
C LEU A 14 -2.51 -1.92 13.50
N LYS A 15 -2.20 -0.72 13.97
CA LYS A 15 -1.85 -0.49 15.37
C LYS A 15 -3.04 -0.65 16.31
N LEU A 16 -4.19 -0.06 15.96
CA LEU A 16 -5.34 0.04 16.85
C LEU A 16 -6.24 -1.19 16.78
N GLU A 17 -6.49 -1.69 15.57
CA GLU A 17 -7.47 -2.78 15.36
C GLU A 17 -6.81 -4.15 15.35
N ARG A 18 -5.59 -4.26 14.87
CA ARG A 18 -4.91 -5.54 14.73
C ARG A 18 -3.86 -5.76 15.81
N SER A 19 -3.54 -4.73 16.58
CA SER A 19 -2.56 -4.80 17.68
C SER A 19 -1.21 -5.40 17.27
N LEU A 20 -0.77 -5.09 16.05
CA LEU A 20 0.50 -5.59 15.55
C LEU A 20 1.67 -4.86 16.19
N SER A 21 2.83 -5.52 16.23
CA SER A 21 4.06 -4.90 16.73
C SER A 21 4.52 -3.78 15.80
N ALA A 22 5.33 -2.86 16.33
CA ALA A 22 5.88 -1.77 15.52
C ALA A 22 6.66 -2.28 14.31
N ASN A 23 7.42 -3.35 14.46
CA ASN A 23 8.18 -3.93 13.34
C ASN A 23 7.27 -4.46 12.25
N SER A 24 6.19 -5.14 12.63
CA SER A 24 5.22 -5.67 11.67
C SER A 24 4.50 -4.53 10.94
N ILE A 25 4.13 -3.47 11.67
CA ILE A 25 3.47 -2.31 11.07
C ILE A 25 4.40 -1.65 10.04
N GLU A 26 5.68 -1.45 10.39
CA GLU A 26 6.65 -0.88 9.45
C GLU A 26 6.77 -1.71 8.18
N ALA A 27 6.81 -3.04 8.32
CA ALA A 27 6.93 -3.92 7.16
C ALA A 27 5.71 -3.80 6.24
N TYR A 28 4.50 -3.82 6.80
CA TYR A 28 3.29 -3.70 6.01
C TYR A 28 3.17 -2.32 5.35
N VAL A 29 3.47 -1.26 6.10
CA VAL A 29 3.42 0.10 5.55
C VAL A 29 4.46 0.26 4.44
N HIS A 30 5.65 -0.31 4.61
CA HIS A 30 6.69 -0.28 3.59
C HIS A 30 6.21 -0.97 2.30
N ASP A 31 5.56 -2.13 2.42
CA ASP A 31 5.04 -2.84 1.26
C ASP A 31 3.98 -2.03 0.52
N VAL A 32 3.11 -1.34 1.25
CA VAL A 32 2.09 -0.47 0.64
C VAL A 32 2.73 0.74 -0.04
N GLU A 33 3.79 1.29 0.54
CA GLU A 33 4.53 2.38 -0.09
C GLU A 33 5.19 1.94 -1.39
N LEU A 34 5.72 0.72 -1.44
CA LEU A 34 6.27 0.17 -2.68
C LEU A 34 5.18 0.02 -3.74
N LEU A 35 4.00 -0.44 -3.35
CA LEU A 35 2.86 -0.52 -4.24
C LEU A 35 2.49 0.87 -4.77
N TYR A 36 2.47 1.87 -3.91
CA TYR A 36 2.19 3.25 -4.30
C TYR A 36 3.20 3.72 -5.36
N GLN A 37 4.49 3.50 -5.12
CA GLN A 37 5.52 3.89 -6.06
C GLN A 37 5.34 3.21 -7.42
N PHE A 38 5.03 1.91 -7.41
CA PHE A 38 4.76 1.16 -8.63
C PHE A 38 3.55 1.73 -9.37
N MET A 39 2.45 1.99 -8.65
CA MET A 39 1.24 2.52 -9.26
C MET A 39 1.46 3.91 -9.82
N ASN A 40 2.19 4.75 -9.11
CA ASN A 40 2.47 6.10 -9.57
C ASN A 40 3.31 6.11 -10.84
N MET A 41 4.18 5.13 -11.00
CA MET A 41 5.06 4.99 -12.16
C MET A 41 4.38 4.36 -13.35
N THR A 42 3.60 3.29 -13.10
CA THR A 42 3.00 2.45 -14.14
C THR A 42 1.57 2.85 -14.48
N TYR A 43 0.80 3.27 -13.48
CA TYR A 43 -0.61 3.62 -13.64
C TYR A 43 -0.89 4.96 -12.95
N PRO A 44 -0.31 6.06 -13.44
CA PRO A 44 -0.50 7.36 -12.80
C PRO A 44 -1.98 7.77 -12.81
N GLY A 45 -2.42 8.38 -11.73
CA GLY A 45 -3.81 8.82 -11.60
C GLY A 45 -4.78 7.81 -11.02
N VAL A 46 -4.34 6.56 -10.76
CA VAL A 46 -5.19 5.57 -10.11
C VAL A 46 -5.12 5.78 -8.59
N SER A 47 -6.27 6.01 -7.96
CA SER A 47 -6.36 6.15 -6.51
C SER A 47 -6.37 4.78 -5.84
N PRO A 48 -6.09 4.71 -4.51
CA PRO A 48 -6.08 3.41 -3.80
C PRO A 48 -7.37 2.63 -3.92
N VAL A 49 -8.51 3.31 -3.95
CA VAL A 49 -9.81 2.64 -4.04
C VAL A 49 -10.08 2.04 -5.41
N LYS A 50 -9.28 2.41 -6.40
CA LYS A 50 -9.43 1.91 -7.77
C LYS A 50 -8.40 0.86 -8.15
N VAL A 51 -7.57 0.45 -7.20
CA VAL A 51 -6.59 -0.62 -7.44
C VAL A 51 -7.34 -1.94 -7.61
N THR A 52 -7.02 -2.65 -8.69
CA THR A 52 -7.66 -3.93 -9.03
C THR A 52 -6.69 -5.08 -8.84
N THR A 53 -7.21 -6.31 -8.92
CA THR A 53 -6.38 -7.52 -8.88
C THR A 53 -5.30 -7.50 -9.97
N LYS A 54 -5.63 -6.98 -11.14
CA LYS A 54 -4.67 -6.87 -12.24
C LYS A 54 -3.48 -5.99 -11.87
N HIS A 55 -3.75 -4.86 -11.20
CA HIS A 55 -2.69 -3.97 -10.72
C HIS A 55 -1.78 -4.70 -9.71
N ILE A 56 -2.38 -5.42 -8.78
CA ILE A 56 -1.65 -6.17 -7.76
C ILE A 56 -0.77 -7.25 -8.42
N GLN A 57 -1.30 -7.96 -9.40
CA GLN A 57 -0.53 -8.97 -10.13
C GLN A 57 0.69 -8.36 -10.83
N GLY A 58 0.50 -7.21 -11.47
CA GLY A 58 1.61 -6.49 -12.11
C GLY A 58 2.67 -6.07 -11.10
N PHE A 59 2.24 -5.59 -9.93
CA PHE A 59 3.15 -5.22 -8.86
C PHE A 59 3.97 -6.42 -8.36
N LEU A 60 3.31 -7.55 -8.14
CA LEU A 60 3.99 -8.76 -7.66
C LEU A 60 5.04 -9.25 -8.68
N GLN A 61 4.75 -9.15 -9.97
CA GLN A 61 5.72 -9.48 -11.01
C GLN A 61 6.89 -8.50 -11.02
N HIS A 62 6.62 -7.23 -10.72
CA HIS A 62 7.64 -6.19 -10.72
C HIS A 62 8.67 -6.40 -9.60
N ILE A 63 8.25 -6.86 -8.43
CA ILE A 63 9.13 -7.03 -7.27
C ILE A 63 9.80 -8.41 -7.22
N ASN A 64 9.39 -9.34 -8.04
CA ASN A 64 9.98 -10.69 -8.09
C ASN A 64 11.15 -10.78 -9.07
#